data_d5c6f64d6de4bb949e6ab196bc3c6d5b
#
_entry.id   d5c6f64d6de4bb949e6ab196bc3c6d5b
#
_cell.length_a   1.000
_cell.length_b   1.000
_cell.length_c   1.000
_cell.angle_alpha   90.00
_cell.angle_beta   90.00
_cell.angle_gamma   90.00
#
_symmetry.space_group_name_H-M   'P 1'
#
loop_
_entity.id
_entity.type
_entity.pdbx_description
1 polymer ?
#
loop_
_entity_poly.entity_id
_entity_poly.type
_entity_poly.pdbx_seq_one_letter_code
_entity_poly.pdbx_strand_id
1 'polypeptide(L)'
;MISRLIALALALSLCGGNVAVAAPQGDDPVVYPAFTNVPELTDGFKLLYEQKFDQARAKFTDWESRNADDPFGPTTIAASYLFEEFYRQGVLTSEFYSDDKKFLHGIEGKPNPERLKGFQQAISSARELSAARLREKPDDPEALFALTMVAGMESNSLVVLLKKHLDGLKRMKEANDYAKQILALRPDAIDAYVGPGSANYIIGCLSGTTRFFLWFGGIHGDKKLGMQQVTKTAEGGRYLKPFAKILLALAALREKQYELARTNLRELTEEFPDSPAFAAEYAKVMKRPIPAQIHP
;
A
#
# COMPACT_ATOMS: atom_id res chain seq x y z
N MET A 1 16.23 22.39 -8.08
CA MET A 1 15.35 21.28 -7.61
C MET A 1 13.87 21.56 -7.84
N ILE A 2 13.40 22.77 -7.63
CA ILE A 2 12.00 23.21 -7.88
C ILE A 2 11.60 23.07 -9.36
N SER A 3 12.54 23.28 -10.30
CA SER A 3 12.30 23.23 -11.76
C SER A 3 11.95 21.82 -12.29
N ARG A 4 12.34 20.71 -11.60
CA ARG A 4 12.00 19.34 -12.00
C ARG A 4 10.61 18.90 -11.49
N LEU A 5 10.11 19.51 -10.43
CA LEU A 5 8.76 19.30 -9.89
C LEU A 5 7.69 20.06 -10.69
N ILE A 6 8.06 21.19 -11.32
CA ILE A 6 7.14 21.99 -12.17
C ILE A 6 6.85 21.27 -13.49
N ALA A 7 7.79 20.50 -14.05
CA ALA A 7 7.53 19.66 -15.22
C ALA A 7 6.53 18.53 -14.98
N LEU A 8 6.30 18.18 -13.70
CA LEU A 8 5.36 17.15 -13.27
C LEU A 8 3.88 17.57 -13.38
N ALA A 9 3.61 18.87 -13.24
CA ALA A 9 2.26 19.40 -13.17
C ALA A 9 1.62 19.67 -14.54
N LEU A 10 2.41 19.83 -15.60
CA LEU A 10 1.93 20.27 -16.92
C LEU A 10 1.47 19.15 -17.87
N ALA A 11 1.70 17.88 -17.53
CA ALA A 11 1.37 16.73 -18.39
C ALA A 11 0.01 16.06 -18.11
N LEU A 12 -0.78 16.57 -17.16
CA LEU A 12 -1.99 15.90 -16.66
C LEU A 12 -3.32 16.66 -16.87
N SER A 13 -3.35 17.62 -17.79
CA SER A 13 -4.60 18.26 -18.18
C SER A 13 -5.21 17.50 -19.34
N LEU A 14 -6.14 16.59 -19.08
CA LEU A 14 -7.29 16.26 -19.94
C LEU A 14 -8.02 15.02 -19.40
N CYS A 15 -9.30 15.22 -19.15
CA CYS A 15 -10.41 14.29 -18.88
C CYS A 15 -10.97 14.36 -17.45
N GLY A 16 -11.70 15.42 -17.18
CA GLY A 16 -12.70 15.45 -16.11
C GLY A 16 -14.05 14.98 -16.70
N GLY A 17 -14.45 13.78 -16.40
CA GLY A 17 -15.81 13.29 -16.61
C GLY A 17 -16.39 12.86 -15.27
N ASN A 18 -17.32 13.63 -14.71
CA ASN A 18 -18.14 13.20 -13.58
C ASN A 18 -19.13 12.14 -14.07
N VAL A 19 -18.87 10.88 -13.73
CA VAL A 19 -19.88 9.83 -13.82
C VAL A 19 -20.47 9.68 -12.43
N ALA A 20 -21.68 10.19 -12.26
CA ALA A 20 -22.51 9.88 -11.10
C ALA A 20 -22.98 8.42 -11.25
N VAL A 21 -22.41 7.51 -10.48
CA VAL A 21 -22.88 6.13 -10.38
C VAL A 21 -24.04 6.12 -9.39
N ALA A 22 -25.24 5.79 -9.91
CA ALA A 22 -26.42 5.56 -9.09
C ALA A 22 -26.20 4.32 -8.22
N ALA A 23 -26.47 4.43 -6.92
CA ALA A 23 -26.45 3.30 -6.01
C ALA A 23 -27.55 2.30 -6.40
N PRO A 24 -27.28 0.98 -6.42
CA PRO A 24 -28.32 -0.01 -6.64
C PRO A 24 -29.23 -0.06 -5.41
N GLN A 25 -30.52 0.20 -5.62
CA GLN A 25 -31.58 -0.05 -4.64
C GLN A 25 -32.03 -1.51 -4.79
N GLY A 26 -31.62 -2.34 -3.85
CA GLY A 26 -32.11 -3.71 -3.69
C GLY A 26 -32.08 -4.08 -2.21
N ASP A 27 -33.22 -4.50 -1.68
CA ASP A 27 -33.51 -4.69 -0.24
C ASP A 27 -32.94 -5.98 0.38
N ASP A 28 -32.08 -6.72 -0.28
CA ASP A 28 -31.36 -7.84 0.32
C ASP A 28 -29.90 -7.44 0.54
N PRO A 29 -29.35 -7.65 1.78
CA PRO A 29 -27.92 -7.50 1.99
C PRO A 29 -27.22 -8.60 1.18
N VAL A 30 -26.70 -8.21 0.01
CA VAL A 30 -25.82 -9.09 -0.75
C VAL A 30 -24.62 -9.34 0.16
N VAL A 31 -24.62 -10.49 0.82
CA VAL A 31 -23.47 -10.99 1.58
C VAL A 31 -22.42 -11.35 0.52
N TYR A 32 -21.69 -10.36 0.07
CA TYR A 32 -20.46 -10.64 -0.64
C TYR A 32 -19.54 -11.31 0.38
N PRO A 33 -18.94 -12.46 0.07
CA PRO A 33 -17.88 -12.96 0.92
C PRO A 33 -16.81 -11.87 0.96
N ALA A 34 -16.80 -11.09 2.05
CA ALA A 34 -15.82 -10.05 2.28
C ALA A 34 -14.47 -10.71 2.14
N PHE A 35 -13.68 -10.34 1.11
CA PHE A 35 -12.32 -10.83 0.91
C PHE A 35 -12.11 -12.08 1.75
N THR A 36 -12.59 -13.21 1.23
CA THR A 36 -12.90 -14.43 1.99
C THR A 36 -11.70 -14.77 2.85
N ASN A 37 -11.93 -15.08 4.12
CA ASN A 37 -10.86 -15.56 4.97
C ASN A 37 -10.35 -16.87 4.40
N VAL A 38 -9.33 -16.77 3.57
CA VAL A 38 -8.62 -17.91 3.03
C VAL A 38 -7.47 -18.19 3.98
N PRO A 39 -7.53 -19.27 4.78
CA PRO A 39 -6.51 -19.58 5.77
C PRO A 39 -5.09 -19.62 5.16
N GLU A 40 -4.95 -20.22 3.98
CA GLU A 40 -3.67 -20.34 3.28
C GLU A 40 -3.06 -18.97 2.91
N LEU A 41 -3.89 -18.02 2.49
CA LEU A 41 -3.43 -16.66 2.22
C LEU A 41 -3.08 -15.92 3.51
N THR A 42 -3.85 -16.13 4.59
CA THR A 42 -3.55 -15.56 5.91
C THR A 42 -2.20 -16.06 6.42
N ASP A 43 -1.93 -17.37 6.31
CA ASP A 43 -0.64 -17.96 6.66
C ASP A 43 0.49 -17.43 5.80
N GLY A 44 0.25 -17.27 4.49
CA GLY A 44 1.21 -16.68 3.55
C GLY A 44 1.56 -15.24 3.93
N PHE A 45 0.58 -14.41 4.26
CA PHE A 45 0.80 -13.05 4.73
C PHE A 45 1.54 -13.00 6.06
N LYS A 46 1.24 -13.90 7.01
CA LYS A 46 1.99 -14.01 8.25
C LYS A 46 3.48 -14.26 7.99
N LEU A 47 3.80 -15.24 7.16
CA LEU A 47 5.17 -15.53 6.74
C LEU A 47 5.84 -14.34 6.04
N LEU A 48 5.08 -13.60 5.21
CA LEU A 48 5.57 -12.38 4.55
C LEU A 48 5.97 -11.31 5.56
N TYR A 49 5.14 -11.05 6.58
CA TYR A 49 5.44 -10.08 7.64
C TYR A 49 6.56 -10.55 8.57
N GLU A 50 6.80 -11.85 8.69
CA GLU A 50 7.94 -12.45 9.38
C GLU A 50 9.23 -12.49 8.53
N GLN A 51 9.24 -11.89 7.33
CA GLN A 51 10.34 -11.91 6.34
C GLN A 51 10.76 -13.33 5.88
N LYS A 52 9.90 -14.31 6.02
CA LYS A 52 10.06 -15.69 5.52
C LYS A 52 9.59 -15.78 4.06
N PHE A 53 10.22 -14.98 3.17
CA PHE A 53 9.72 -14.69 1.82
C PHE A 53 9.54 -15.93 0.95
N ASP A 54 10.48 -16.88 0.97
CA ASP A 54 10.39 -18.11 0.15
C ASP A 54 9.24 -19.00 0.63
N GLN A 55 9.02 -19.07 1.96
CA GLN A 55 7.92 -19.84 2.53
C GLN A 55 6.56 -19.18 2.23
N ALA A 56 6.49 -17.85 2.33
CA ALA A 56 5.30 -17.09 1.93
C ALA A 56 4.96 -17.33 0.46
N ARG A 57 5.96 -17.22 -0.42
CA ARG A 57 5.81 -17.44 -1.86
C ARG A 57 5.36 -18.86 -2.18
N ALA A 58 5.92 -19.87 -1.52
CA ALA A 58 5.49 -21.27 -1.68
C ALA A 58 4.01 -21.45 -1.32
N LYS A 59 3.53 -20.83 -0.21
CA LYS A 59 2.11 -20.85 0.19
C LYS A 59 1.22 -20.19 -0.86
N PHE A 60 1.62 -19.01 -1.37
CA PHE A 60 0.87 -18.28 -2.38
C PHE A 60 0.81 -19.03 -3.72
N THR A 61 1.93 -19.66 -4.15
CA THR A 61 1.99 -20.45 -5.38
C THR A 61 1.16 -21.73 -5.27
N ASP A 62 1.19 -22.41 -4.11
CA ASP A 62 0.36 -23.58 -3.85
C ASP A 62 -1.14 -23.21 -3.91
N TRP A 63 -1.52 -22.09 -3.33
CA TRP A 63 -2.90 -21.60 -3.40
C TRP A 63 -3.29 -21.19 -4.85
N GLU A 64 -2.43 -20.46 -5.56
CA GLU A 64 -2.63 -20.07 -6.97
C GLU A 64 -2.85 -21.29 -7.86
N SER A 65 -2.06 -22.38 -7.67
CA SER A 65 -2.19 -23.59 -8.48
C SER A 65 -3.56 -24.26 -8.41
N ARG A 66 -4.28 -24.04 -7.31
CA ARG A 66 -5.65 -24.55 -7.06
C ARG A 66 -6.74 -23.54 -7.39
N ASN A 67 -6.38 -22.27 -7.63
CA ASN A 67 -7.25 -21.14 -7.91
C ASN A 67 -6.68 -20.30 -9.06
N ALA A 68 -6.43 -20.95 -10.20
CA ALA A 68 -5.66 -20.38 -11.31
C ALA A 68 -6.34 -19.18 -12.01
N ASP A 69 -7.63 -18.99 -11.84
CA ASP A 69 -8.43 -17.89 -12.36
C ASP A 69 -8.60 -16.73 -11.35
N ASP A 70 -8.05 -16.88 -10.14
CA ASP A 70 -8.15 -15.86 -9.11
C ASP A 70 -6.95 -14.89 -9.17
N PRO A 71 -7.18 -13.58 -9.40
CA PRO A 71 -6.10 -12.61 -9.48
C PRO A 71 -5.33 -12.40 -8.16
N PHE A 72 -5.85 -12.90 -7.05
CA PHE A 72 -5.20 -12.76 -5.74
C PHE A 72 -3.94 -13.64 -5.63
N GLY A 73 -3.90 -14.81 -6.30
CA GLY A 73 -2.71 -15.67 -6.35
C GLY A 73 -1.48 -14.90 -6.83
N PRO A 74 -1.45 -14.47 -8.09
CA PRO A 74 -0.31 -13.71 -8.60
C PRO A 74 -0.13 -12.36 -7.89
N THR A 75 -1.17 -11.72 -7.36
CA THR A 75 -1.04 -10.49 -6.56
C THR A 75 -0.20 -10.72 -5.30
N THR A 76 -0.45 -11.80 -4.56
CA THR A 76 0.30 -12.11 -3.33
C THR A 76 1.72 -12.59 -3.62
N ILE A 77 1.93 -13.31 -4.74
CA ILE A 77 3.26 -13.67 -5.23
C ILE A 77 4.07 -12.40 -5.57
N ALA A 78 3.47 -11.43 -6.27
CA ALA A 78 4.11 -10.15 -6.53
C ALA A 78 4.51 -9.43 -5.25
N ALA A 79 3.63 -9.42 -4.23
CA ALA A 79 3.94 -8.85 -2.92
C ALA A 79 5.18 -9.50 -2.31
N SER A 80 5.30 -10.84 -2.38
CA SER A 80 6.44 -11.57 -1.82
C SER A 80 7.77 -11.16 -2.46
N TYR A 81 7.82 -11.01 -3.79
CA TYR A 81 9.01 -10.56 -4.50
C TYR A 81 9.39 -9.11 -4.17
N LEU A 82 8.40 -8.22 -4.14
CA LEU A 82 8.63 -6.80 -3.87
C LEU A 82 9.14 -6.57 -2.45
N PHE A 83 8.48 -7.18 -1.45
CA PHE A 83 8.88 -7.02 -0.05
C PHE A 83 10.22 -7.69 0.24
N GLU A 84 10.54 -8.83 -0.40
CA GLU A 84 11.89 -9.43 -0.32
C GLU A 84 12.94 -8.47 -0.87
N GLU A 85 12.70 -7.87 -2.05
CA GLU A 85 13.65 -6.91 -2.62
C GLU A 85 13.81 -5.69 -1.71
N PHE A 86 12.72 -5.12 -1.19
CA PHE A 86 12.78 -4.01 -0.25
C PHE A 86 13.57 -4.35 1.02
N TYR A 87 13.36 -5.53 1.58
CA TYR A 87 14.10 -5.99 2.75
C TYR A 87 15.61 -6.09 2.47
N ARG A 88 16.00 -6.71 1.36
CA ARG A 88 17.40 -6.90 0.97
C ARG A 88 18.10 -5.58 0.61
N GLN A 89 17.35 -4.59 0.14
CA GLN A 89 17.86 -3.25 -0.14
C GLN A 89 17.83 -2.30 1.08
N GLY A 90 17.43 -2.79 2.26
CA GLY A 90 17.35 -1.99 3.48
C GLY A 90 16.24 -0.93 3.46
N VAL A 91 15.24 -1.08 2.59
CA VAL A 91 14.12 -0.13 2.46
C VAL A 91 13.12 -0.27 3.61
N LEU A 92 12.96 -1.48 4.17
CA LEU A 92 11.97 -1.73 5.24
C LEU A 92 12.46 -1.24 6.61
N THR A 93 12.91 0.01 6.68
CA THR A 93 13.40 0.65 7.91
C THR A 93 12.77 2.03 8.09
N SER A 94 12.59 2.42 9.35
CA SER A 94 12.05 3.76 9.67
C SER A 94 12.97 4.88 9.20
N GLU A 95 14.29 4.67 9.16
CA GLU A 95 15.27 5.63 8.67
C GLU A 95 15.08 5.94 7.18
N PHE A 96 14.74 4.93 6.36
CA PHE A 96 14.50 5.13 4.94
C PHE A 96 13.31 6.06 4.69
N TYR A 97 12.21 5.84 5.42
CA TYR A 97 10.98 6.61 5.23
C TYR A 97 10.94 7.93 6.00
N SER A 98 11.80 8.10 7.02
CA SER A 98 11.89 9.36 7.77
C SER A 98 12.77 10.41 7.10
N ASP A 99 13.62 10.02 6.17
CA ASP A 99 14.51 10.90 5.41
C ASP A 99 13.97 11.10 3.99
N ASP A 100 13.38 12.28 3.72
CA ASP A 100 12.81 12.60 2.42
C ASP A 100 13.82 12.50 1.27
N LYS A 101 15.11 12.75 1.54
CA LYS A 101 16.16 12.64 0.51
C LYS A 101 16.44 11.17 0.19
N LYS A 102 16.52 10.31 1.19
CA LYS A 102 16.67 8.86 1.00
C LYS A 102 15.48 8.28 0.25
N PHE A 103 14.27 8.60 0.69
CA PHE A 103 13.06 8.15 0.01
C PHE A 103 13.00 8.55 -1.46
N LEU A 104 13.29 9.83 -1.78
CA LEU A 104 13.30 10.33 -3.17
C LEU A 104 14.49 9.80 -3.98
N HIS A 105 15.60 9.46 -3.33
CA HIS A 105 16.74 8.84 -4.00
C HIS A 105 16.49 7.38 -4.37
N GLY A 106 15.65 6.71 -3.61
CA GLY A 106 15.39 5.28 -3.73
C GLY A 106 16.58 4.44 -3.26
N ILE A 107 16.67 3.21 -3.72
CA ILE A 107 17.80 2.32 -3.38
C ILE A 107 19.12 2.85 -3.96
N GLU A 108 20.24 2.59 -3.29
CA GLU A 108 21.57 3.00 -3.77
C GLU A 108 22.05 2.14 -4.94
N GLY A 109 21.76 0.84 -4.90
CA GLY A 109 22.15 -0.14 -5.91
C GLY A 109 21.14 -0.30 -7.05
N LYS A 110 21.24 -1.44 -7.72
CA LYS A 110 20.27 -1.91 -8.69
C LYS A 110 19.41 -3.02 -8.06
N PRO A 111 18.13 -3.13 -8.39
CA PRO A 111 17.32 -4.25 -7.94
C PRO A 111 17.86 -5.56 -8.51
N ASN A 112 17.65 -6.66 -7.78
CA ASN A 112 17.98 -7.98 -8.29
C ASN A 112 17.13 -8.28 -9.53
N PRO A 113 17.74 -8.65 -10.68
CA PRO A 113 17.04 -8.79 -11.94
C PRO A 113 16.03 -9.96 -11.92
N GLU A 114 16.33 -11.04 -11.21
CA GLU A 114 15.45 -12.21 -11.14
C GLU A 114 14.22 -11.94 -10.28
N ARG A 115 14.41 -11.31 -9.11
CA ARG A 115 13.27 -10.89 -8.27
C ARG A 115 12.40 -9.84 -8.96
N LEU A 116 13.03 -8.88 -9.65
CA LEU A 116 12.28 -7.88 -10.41
C LEU A 116 11.49 -8.52 -11.56
N LYS A 117 12.08 -9.51 -12.25
CA LYS A 117 11.41 -10.27 -13.30
C LYS A 117 10.22 -11.06 -12.72
N GLY A 118 10.42 -11.80 -11.63
CA GLY A 118 9.35 -12.53 -10.95
C GLY A 118 8.21 -11.62 -10.51
N PHE A 119 8.55 -10.47 -9.92
CA PHE A 119 7.58 -9.43 -9.60
C PHE A 119 6.77 -8.97 -10.81
N GLN A 120 7.45 -8.62 -11.92
CA GLN A 120 6.79 -8.13 -13.13
C GLN A 120 5.90 -9.18 -13.79
N GLN A 121 6.32 -10.44 -13.81
CA GLN A 121 5.51 -11.55 -14.32
C GLN A 121 4.23 -11.73 -13.49
N ALA A 122 4.35 -11.76 -12.16
CA ALA A 122 3.21 -11.88 -11.27
C ALA A 122 2.24 -10.69 -11.40
N ILE A 123 2.75 -9.46 -11.54
CA ILE A 123 1.95 -8.26 -11.82
C ILE A 123 1.17 -8.40 -13.14
N SER A 124 1.83 -8.86 -14.22
CA SER A 124 1.17 -9.05 -15.52
C SER A 124 0.03 -10.06 -15.42
N SER A 125 0.29 -11.22 -14.80
CA SER A 125 -0.72 -12.26 -14.58
C SER A 125 -1.91 -11.75 -13.76
N ALA A 126 -1.65 -11.05 -12.65
CA ALA A 126 -2.72 -10.47 -11.83
C ALA A 126 -3.58 -9.47 -12.62
N ARG A 127 -2.96 -8.62 -13.44
CA ARG A 127 -3.68 -7.68 -14.31
C ARG A 127 -4.54 -8.38 -15.37
N GLU A 128 -4.00 -9.42 -16.00
CA GLU A 128 -4.70 -10.19 -17.03
C GLU A 128 -5.94 -10.89 -16.46
N LEU A 129 -5.79 -11.57 -15.31
CA LEU A 129 -6.88 -12.23 -14.61
C LEU A 129 -7.93 -11.23 -14.11
N SER A 130 -7.49 -10.12 -13.50
CA SER A 130 -8.42 -9.07 -13.08
C SER A 130 -9.19 -8.46 -14.24
N ALA A 131 -8.52 -8.20 -15.36
CA ALA A 131 -9.17 -7.67 -16.57
C ALA A 131 -10.16 -8.68 -17.17
N ALA A 132 -9.88 -9.98 -17.10
CA ALA A 132 -10.82 -11.02 -17.53
C ALA A 132 -12.08 -11.01 -16.66
N ARG A 133 -11.92 -11.01 -15.33
CA ARG A 133 -13.07 -10.93 -14.39
C ARG A 133 -13.89 -9.67 -14.56
N LEU A 134 -13.25 -8.51 -14.76
CA LEU A 134 -13.95 -7.22 -14.94
C LEU A 134 -14.68 -7.12 -16.30
N ARG A 135 -14.30 -7.90 -17.32
CA ARG A 135 -15.08 -8.01 -18.56
C ARG A 135 -16.39 -8.75 -18.34
N GLU A 136 -16.40 -9.75 -17.47
CA GLU A 136 -17.60 -10.52 -17.12
C GLU A 136 -18.45 -9.79 -16.08
N LYS A 137 -17.79 -9.19 -15.09
CA LYS A 137 -18.42 -8.45 -13.98
C LYS A 137 -17.66 -7.16 -13.73
N PRO A 138 -18.07 -6.02 -14.33
CA PRO A 138 -17.36 -4.74 -14.26
C PRO A 138 -17.18 -4.16 -12.85
N ASP A 139 -17.99 -4.62 -11.90
CA ASP A 139 -17.97 -4.22 -10.48
C ASP A 139 -17.47 -5.33 -9.55
N ASP A 140 -16.70 -6.31 -10.07
CA ASP A 140 -16.12 -7.37 -9.23
C ASP A 140 -15.15 -6.79 -8.19
N PRO A 141 -15.51 -6.84 -6.89
CA PRO A 141 -14.71 -6.17 -5.86
C PRO A 141 -13.37 -6.87 -5.61
N GLU A 142 -13.26 -8.17 -5.88
CA GLU A 142 -12.00 -8.92 -5.70
C GLU A 142 -11.00 -8.55 -6.80
N ALA A 143 -11.47 -8.47 -8.05
CA ALA A 143 -10.64 -8.03 -9.17
C ALA A 143 -10.20 -6.56 -9.00
N LEU A 144 -11.10 -5.67 -8.56
CA LEU A 144 -10.76 -4.28 -8.25
C LEU A 144 -9.75 -4.18 -7.10
N PHE A 145 -9.87 -5.03 -6.06
CA PHE A 145 -8.92 -5.04 -4.95
C PHE A 145 -7.54 -5.56 -5.38
N ALA A 146 -7.49 -6.63 -6.16
CA ALA A 146 -6.24 -7.11 -6.74
C ALA A 146 -5.55 -6.00 -7.55
N LEU A 147 -6.30 -5.28 -8.41
CA LEU A 147 -5.76 -4.14 -9.18
C LEU A 147 -5.31 -2.98 -8.29
N THR A 148 -6.01 -2.71 -7.18
CA THR A 148 -5.57 -1.72 -6.20
C THR A 148 -4.21 -2.08 -5.62
N MET A 149 -4.02 -3.32 -5.19
CA MET A 149 -2.74 -3.80 -4.65
C MET A 149 -1.64 -3.79 -5.71
N VAL A 150 -1.94 -4.32 -6.90
CA VAL A 150 -1.02 -4.37 -8.05
C VAL A 150 -0.52 -2.98 -8.41
N ALA A 151 -1.42 -2.03 -8.63
CA ALA A 151 -1.03 -0.66 -8.99
C ALA A 151 -0.25 0.04 -7.86
N GLY A 152 -0.59 -0.21 -6.59
CA GLY A 152 0.16 0.27 -5.44
C GLY A 152 1.58 -0.30 -5.36
N MET A 153 1.74 -1.60 -5.61
CA MET A 153 3.05 -2.26 -5.64
C MET A 153 3.90 -1.79 -6.82
N GLU A 154 3.31 -1.62 -8.01
CA GLU A 154 4.00 -1.02 -9.16
C GLU A 154 4.46 0.40 -8.87
N SER A 155 3.61 1.23 -8.24
CA SER A 155 3.99 2.58 -7.82
C SER A 155 5.22 2.56 -6.94
N ASN A 156 5.23 1.73 -5.90
CA ASN A 156 6.36 1.59 -4.99
C ASN A 156 7.62 1.09 -5.69
N SER A 157 7.51 0.08 -6.56
CA SER A 157 8.64 -0.44 -7.34
C SER A 157 9.22 0.63 -8.26
N LEU A 158 8.37 1.38 -8.96
CA LEU A 158 8.79 2.46 -9.88
C LEU A 158 9.51 3.59 -9.14
N VAL A 159 8.98 4.01 -7.99
CA VAL A 159 9.58 5.10 -7.19
C VAL A 159 10.88 4.66 -6.54
N VAL A 160 10.83 3.56 -5.78
CA VAL A 160 11.91 3.17 -4.86
C VAL A 160 13.02 2.40 -5.58
N LEU A 161 12.67 1.41 -6.42
CA LEU A 161 13.65 0.56 -7.09
C LEU A 161 14.14 1.15 -8.41
N LEU A 162 13.23 1.73 -9.21
CA LEU A 162 13.53 2.15 -10.57
C LEU A 162 13.70 3.67 -10.74
N LYS A 163 13.43 4.46 -9.68
CA LYS A 163 13.56 5.93 -9.66
C LYS A 163 12.72 6.65 -10.74
N LYS A 164 11.62 6.01 -11.17
CA LYS A 164 10.67 6.52 -12.17
C LYS A 164 9.48 7.20 -11.50
N HIS A 165 9.72 8.34 -10.87
CA HIS A 165 8.74 9.02 -10.00
C HIS A 165 7.43 9.38 -10.71
N LEU A 166 7.48 9.82 -11.98
CA LEU A 166 6.29 10.17 -12.77
C LEU A 166 5.39 8.96 -13.03
N ASP A 167 6.01 7.86 -13.42
CA ASP A 167 5.28 6.62 -13.69
C ASP A 167 4.72 6.04 -12.40
N GLY A 168 5.48 6.12 -11.30
CA GLY A 168 5.01 5.76 -9.96
C GLY A 168 3.78 6.57 -9.54
N LEU A 169 3.77 7.88 -9.78
CA LEU A 169 2.62 8.74 -9.47
C LEU A 169 1.37 8.36 -10.30
N LYS A 170 1.53 8.01 -11.57
CA LYS A 170 0.42 7.51 -12.41
C LYS A 170 -0.16 6.22 -11.84
N ARG A 171 0.70 5.28 -11.41
CA ARG A 171 0.27 4.02 -10.78
C ARG A 171 -0.40 4.24 -9.42
N MET A 172 0.10 5.18 -8.62
CA MET A 172 -0.54 5.56 -7.36
C MET A 172 -1.96 6.11 -7.60
N LYS A 173 -2.13 6.96 -8.63
CA LYS A 173 -3.46 7.46 -9.01
C LYS A 173 -4.38 6.31 -9.44
N GLU A 174 -3.90 5.40 -10.27
CA GLU A 174 -4.64 4.22 -10.71
C GLU A 174 -5.10 3.36 -9.51
N ALA A 175 -4.19 3.06 -8.57
CA ALA A 175 -4.53 2.33 -7.34
C ALA A 175 -5.63 3.03 -6.54
N ASN A 176 -5.53 4.35 -6.42
CA ASN A 176 -6.52 5.17 -5.71
C ASN A 176 -7.89 5.17 -6.40
N ASP A 177 -7.92 5.18 -7.74
CA ASP A 177 -9.15 5.14 -8.50
C ASP A 177 -9.86 3.77 -8.37
N TYR A 178 -9.13 2.65 -8.39
CA TYR A 178 -9.69 1.32 -8.08
C TYR A 178 -10.19 1.22 -6.64
N ALA A 179 -9.42 1.71 -5.68
CA ALA A 179 -9.84 1.72 -4.28
C ALA A 179 -11.14 2.52 -4.06
N LYS A 180 -11.31 3.66 -4.73
CA LYS A 180 -12.56 4.44 -4.69
C LYS A 180 -13.74 3.67 -5.27
N GLN A 181 -13.54 2.94 -6.37
CA GLN A 181 -14.58 2.10 -6.96
C GLN A 181 -15.02 1.02 -5.97
N ILE A 182 -14.07 0.30 -5.35
CA ILE A 182 -14.41 -0.69 -4.32
C ILE A 182 -15.18 -0.05 -3.17
N LEU A 183 -14.68 1.06 -2.63
CA LEU A 183 -15.27 1.70 -1.46
C LEU A 183 -16.64 2.31 -1.73
N ALA A 184 -16.95 2.64 -2.99
CA ALA A 184 -18.29 3.04 -3.41
C ALA A 184 -19.27 1.85 -3.41
N LEU A 185 -18.78 0.66 -3.81
CA LEU A 185 -19.56 -0.58 -3.83
C LEU A 185 -19.62 -1.25 -2.44
N ARG A 186 -18.52 -1.19 -1.73
CA ARG A 186 -18.23 -1.91 -0.48
C ARG A 186 -17.53 -1.01 0.53
N PRO A 187 -18.24 -0.13 1.25
CA PRO A 187 -17.66 0.71 2.31
C PRO A 187 -17.05 -0.10 3.47
N ASP A 188 -17.42 -1.38 3.57
CA ASP A 188 -16.93 -2.37 4.52
C ASP A 188 -15.64 -3.09 4.06
N ALA A 189 -15.15 -2.85 2.85
CA ALA A 189 -13.87 -3.35 2.36
C ALA A 189 -12.72 -2.60 3.03
N ILE A 190 -12.49 -2.89 4.31
CA ILE A 190 -11.60 -2.11 5.19
C ILE A 190 -10.16 -2.04 4.67
N ASP A 191 -9.63 -3.13 4.11
CA ASP A 191 -8.27 -3.14 3.54
C ASP A 191 -8.09 -2.16 2.37
N ALA A 192 -9.17 -1.85 1.64
CA ALA A 192 -9.11 -0.91 0.53
C ALA A 192 -8.84 0.55 0.95
N TYR A 193 -9.03 0.91 2.23
CA TYR A 193 -8.74 2.27 2.72
C TYR A 193 -7.24 2.57 2.81
N VAL A 194 -6.37 1.57 2.87
CA VAL A 194 -4.92 1.80 3.05
C VAL A 194 -4.30 2.55 1.88
N GLY A 195 -4.72 2.26 0.65
CA GLY A 195 -4.21 2.93 -0.55
C GLY A 195 -4.51 4.43 -0.56
N PRO A 196 -5.82 4.83 -0.56
CA PRO A 196 -6.21 6.23 -0.44
C PRO A 196 -5.65 6.92 0.80
N GLY A 197 -5.61 6.21 1.93
CA GLY A 197 -5.05 6.72 3.18
C GLY A 197 -3.58 7.10 3.05
N SER A 198 -2.77 6.22 2.48
CA SER A 198 -1.34 6.47 2.23
C SER A 198 -1.15 7.63 1.26
N ALA A 199 -1.89 7.66 0.15
CA ALA A 199 -1.81 8.73 -0.84
C ALA A 199 -2.19 10.09 -0.24
N ASN A 200 -3.31 10.16 0.49
CA ASN A 200 -3.75 11.38 1.17
C ASN A 200 -2.72 11.89 2.17
N TYR A 201 -2.13 10.98 2.97
CA TYR A 201 -1.10 11.33 3.94
C TYR A 201 0.16 11.87 3.27
N ILE A 202 0.71 11.13 2.30
CA ILE A 202 1.95 11.51 1.60
C ILE A 202 1.79 12.86 0.89
N ILE A 203 0.71 13.05 0.12
CA ILE A 203 0.45 14.29 -0.60
C ILE A 203 0.18 15.43 0.41
N GLY A 204 -0.55 15.14 1.49
CA GLY A 204 -0.82 16.10 2.56
C GLY A 204 0.41 16.59 3.31
N CYS A 205 1.51 15.79 3.32
CA CYS A 205 2.80 16.17 3.91
C CYS A 205 3.69 17.03 2.98
N LEU A 206 3.35 17.16 1.70
CA LEU A 206 4.11 17.97 0.76
C LEU A 206 3.97 19.47 1.06
N SER A 207 4.96 20.25 0.62
CA SER A 207 4.92 21.72 0.78
C SER A 207 3.68 22.34 0.12
N GLY A 208 3.21 23.45 0.64
CA GLY A 208 2.02 24.14 0.10
C GLY A 208 2.14 24.48 -1.39
N THR A 209 3.32 24.89 -1.83
CA THR A 209 3.62 25.16 -3.25
C THR A 209 3.52 23.88 -4.10
N THR A 210 4.07 22.77 -3.64
CA THR A 210 3.98 21.48 -4.36
C THR A 210 2.54 21.01 -4.44
N ARG A 211 1.79 21.08 -3.33
CA ARG A 211 0.36 20.72 -3.30
C ARG A 211 -0.48 21.60 -4.22
N PHE A 212 -0.18 22.90 -4.31
CA PHE A 212 -0.86 23.81 -5.23
C PHE A 212 -0.70 23.37 -6.69
N PHE A 213 0.52 23.00 -7.12
CA PHE A 213 0.74 22.51 -8.48
C PHE A 213 0.08 21.15 -8.72
N LEU A 214 0.12 20.24 -7.76
CA LEU A 214 -0.54 18.93 -7.86
C LEU A 214 -2.07 19.08 -7.94
N TRP A 215 -2.62 20.08 -7.27
CA TRP A 215 -4.06 20.38 -7.30
C TRP A 215 -4.55 20.71 -8.71
N PHE A 216 -3.79 21.45 -9.51
CA PHE A 216 -4.10 21.68 -10.93
C PHE A 216 -4.07 20.39 -11.77
N GLY A 217 -3.28 19.41 -11.38
CA GLY A 217 -3.27 18.07 -11.97
C GLY A 217 -4.35 17.13 -11.46
N GLY A 218 -5.32 17.63 -10.65
CA GLY A 218 -6.37 16.80 -10.06
C GLY A 218 -5.90 15.87 -8.94
N ILE A 219 -4.68 16.10 -8.40
CA ILE A 219 -4.12 15.31 -7.31
C ILE A 219 -4.29 16.08 -6.00
N HIS A 220 -5.13 15.55 -5.13
CA HIS A 220 -5.43 16.14 -3.83
C HIS A 220 -4.93 15.23 -2.72
N GLY A 221 -4.53 15.80 -1.60
CA GLY A 221 -4.17 15.08 -0.41
C GLY A 221 -4.56 15.83 0.85
N ASP A 222 -5.08 15.09 1.81
CA ASP A 222 -5.43 15.56 3.14
C ASP A 222 -4.78 14.63 4.17
N LYS A 223 -3.81 15.20 4.92
CA LYS A 223 -3.03 14.46 5.91
C LYS A 223 -3.93 13.86 7.01
N LYS A 224 -4.94 14.62 7.48
CA LYS A 224 -5.85 14.15 8.54
C LYS A 224 -6.74 13.02 8.03
N LEU A 225 -7.32 13.18 6.84
CA LEU A 225 -8.11 12.12 6.20
C LEU A 225 -7.25 10.88 5.93
N GLY A 226 -6.01 11.07 5.46
CA GLY A 226 -5.07 9.99 5.24
C GLY A 226 -4.80 9.17 6.50
N MET A 227 -4.51 9.84 7.62
CA MET A 227 -4.32 9.18 8.91
C MET A 227 -5.58 8.42 9.35
N GLN A 228 -6.78 9.00 9.22
CA GLN A 228 -8.03 8.34 9.56
C GLN A 228 -8.26 7.07 8.75
N GLN A 229 -8.01 7.12 7.44
CA GLN A 229 -8.17 5.97 6.55
C GLN A 229 -7.18 4.84 6.86
N VAL A 230 -5.91 5.18 7.11
CA VAL A 230 -4.90 4.18 7.51
C VAL A 230 -5.23 3.59 8.88
N THR A 231 -5.69 4.41 9.84
CA THR A 231 -6.14 3.92 11.16
C THR A 231 -7.30 2.94 11.02
N LYS A 232 -8.28 3.24 10.17
CA LYS A 232 -9.40 2.33 9.91
C LYS A 232 -8.91 0.94 9.44
N THR A 233 -7.91 0.89 8.56
CA THR A 233 -7.32 -0.39 8.12
C THR A 233 -6.48 -1.03 9.24
N ALA A 234 -5.75 -0.26 10.02
CA ALA A 234 -4.95 -0.79 11.13
C ALA A 234 -5.79 -1.42 12.25
N GLU A 235 -7.03 -0.96 12.42
CA GLU A 235 -7.97 -1.50 13.42
C GLU A 235 -8.77 -2.68 12.89
N GLY A 236 -9.34 -2.55 11.69
CA GLY A 236 -10.34 -3.48 11.16
C GLY A 236 -9.93 -4.25 9.91
N GLY A 237 -8.77 -3.96 9.31
CA GLY A 237 -8.28 -4.66 8.13
C GLY A 237 -7.93 -6.11 8.42
N ARG A 238 -7.76 -6.88 7.35
CA ARG A 238 -7.40 -8.29 7.44
C ARG A 238 -5.97 -8.52 6.95
N TYR A 239 -5.76 -8.55 5.65
CA TYR A 239 -4.44 -8.81 5.06
C TYR A 239 -3.51 -7.61 5.18
N LEU A 240 -4.05 -6.40 5.10
CA LEU A 240 -3.29 -5.14 5.14
C LEU A 240 -3.28 -4.46 6.51
N LYS A 241 -3.91 -5.06 7.54
CA LYS A 241 -3.86 -4.55 8.92
C LYS A 241 -2.43 -4.35 9.43
N PRO A 242 -1.50 -5.34 9.32
CA PRO A 242 -0.13 -5.12 9.75
C PRO A 242 0.59 -4.06 8.92
N PHE A 243 0.33 -4.00 7.61
CA PHE A 243 0.89 -2.96 6.73
C PHE A 243 0.40 -1.56 7.15
N ALA A 244 -0.88 -1.41 7.46
CA ALA A 244 -1.43 -0.15 7.96
C ALA A 244 -0.81 0.26 9.31
N LYS A 245 -0.57 -0.68 10.23
CA LYS A 245 0.16 -0.41 11.49
C LYS A 245 1.60 0.05 11.24
N ILE A 246 2.30 -0.52 10.25
CA ILE A 246 3.62 -0.05 9.83
C ILE A 246 3.54 1.40 9.35
N LEU A 247 2.58 1.73 8.49
CA LEU A 247 2.39 3.08 7.98
C LEU A 247 2.06 4.08 9.11
N LEU A 248 1.22 3.69 10.07
CA LEU A 248 0.93 4.53 11.24
C LEU A 248 2.18 4.75 12.10
N ALA A 249 2.99 3.72 12.33
CA ALA A 249 4.22 3.85 13.07
C ALA A 249 5.20 4.81 12.37
N LEU A 250 5.35 4.70 11.05
CA LEU A 250 6.18 5.60 10.25
C LEU A 250 5.67 7.04 10.27
N ALA A 251 4.36 7.24 10.09
CA ALA A 251 3.74 8.56 10.18
C ALA A 251 3.92 9.16 11.58
N ALA A 252 3.70 8.37 12.63
CA ALA A 252 3.88 8.79 14.01
C ALA A 252 5.34 9.19 14.32
N LEU A 253 6.32 8.47 13.78
CA LEU A 253 7.75 8.82 13.92
C LEU A 253 8.07 10.16 13.24
N ARG A 254 7.51 10.43 12.05
CA ARG A 254 7.67 11.71 11.33
C ARG A 254 7.04 12.87 12.11
N GLU A 255 5.90 12.63 12.76
CA GLU A 255 5.16 13.64 13.56
C GLU A 255 5.66 13.72 15.01
N LYS A 256 6.70 12.98 15.38
CA LYS A 256 7.25 12.88 16.75
C LYS A 256 6.22 12.37 17.78
N GLN A 257 5.21 11.64 17.34
CA GLN A 257 4.21 10.99 18.19
C GLN A 257 4.73 9.60 18.63
N TYR A 258 5.78 9.59 19.45
CA TYR A 258 6.53 8.38 19.77
C TYR A 258 5.71 7.31 20.49
N GLU A 259 4.70 7.68 21.28
CA GLU A 259 3.81 6.72 21.94
C GLU A 259 2.96 5.96 20.93
N LEU A 260 2.40 6.64 19.93
CA LEU A 260 1.65 5.99 18.86
C LEU A 260 2.55 5.04 18.04
N ALA A 261 3.79 5.45 17.77
CA ALA A 261 4.77 4.59 17.10
C ALA A 261 5.11 3.35 17.93
N ARG A 262 5.33 3.51 19.26
CA ARG A 262 5.60 2.41 20.20
C ARG A 262 4.43 1.43 20.25
N THR A 263 3.21 1.92 20.36
CA THR A 263 2.01 1.07 20.41
C THR A 263 1.91 0.20 19.17
N ASN A 264 1.97 0.80 17.98
CA ASN A 264 1.86 0.03 16.73
C ASN A 264 3.01 -0.98 16.55
N LEU A 265 4.26 -0.59 16.86
CA LEU A 265 5.42 -1.48 16.73
C LEU A 265 5.43 -2.59 17.78
N ARG A 266 4.94 -2.33 19.01
CA ARG A 266 4.75 -3.36 20.02
C ARG A 266 3.75 -4.40 19.55
N GLU A 267 2.57 -3.96 19.11
CA GLU A 267 1.53 -4.85 18.61
C GLU A 267 2.01 -5.70 17.43
N LEU A 268 2.78 -5.11 16.50
CA LEU A 268 3.41 -5.86 15.42
C LEU A 268 4.42 -6.89 15.92
N THR A 269 5.21 -6.57 16.94
CA THR A 269 6.20 -7.49 17.52
C THR A 269 5.50 -8.64 18.26
N GLU A 270 4.39 -8.36 18.95
CA GLU A 270 3.57 -9.37 19.62
C GLU A 270 2.86 -10.30 18.63
N GLU A 271 2.33 -9.75 17.52
CA GLU A 271 1.62 -10.51 16.48
C GLU A 271 2.58 -11.33 15.60
N PHE A 272 3.81 -10.81 15.38
CA PHE A 272 4.85 -11.41 14.52
C PHE A 272 6.17 -11.56 15.27
N PRO A 273 6.24 -12.45 16.27
CA PRO A 273 7.43 -12.58 17.14
C PRO A 273 8.69 -13.01 16.39
N ASP A 274 8.53 -13.69 15.26
CA ASP A 274 9.64 -14.13 14.42
C ASP A 274 10.13 -13.06 13.42
N SER A 275 9.56 -11.85 13.46
CA SER A 275 9.96 -10.75 12.58
C SER A 275 11.17 -9.99 13.12
N PRO A 276 12.38 -10.15 12.55
CA PRO A 276 13.54 -9.40 13.00
C PRO A 276 13.42 -7.89 12.74
N ALA A 277 12.68 -7.49 11.70
CA ALA A 277 12.48 -6.08 11.39
C ALA A 277 11.61 -5.39 12.46
N PHE A 278 10.50 -5.99 12.87
CA PHE A 278 9.63 -5.38 13.89
C PHE A 278 10.33 -5.28 15.24
N ALA A 279 11.05 -6.32 15.67
CA ALA A 279 11.83 -6.30 16.89
C ALA A 279 12.90 -5.18 16.86
N ALA A 280 13.62 -5.04 15.74
CA ALA A 280 14.63 -4.00 15.58
C ALA A 280 14.02 -2.59 15.60
N GLU A 281 12.93 -2.35 14.90
CA GLU A 281 12.25 -1.05 14.84
C GLU A 281 11.62 -0.68 16.20
N TYR A 282 11.03 -1.63 16.90
CA TYR A 282 10.53 -1.42 18.25
C TYR A 282 11.65 -1.04 19.22
N ALA A 283 12.77 -1.76 19.19
CA ALA A 283 13.94 -1.43 20.03
C ALA A 283 14.51 -0.04 19.75
N LYS A 284 14.48 0.44 18.48
CA LYS A 284 14.91 1.80 18.13
C LYS A 284 13.99 2.87 18.71
N VAL A 285 12.65 2.68 18.59
CA VAL A 285 11.72 3.69 19.09
C VAL A 285 11.69 3.76 20.60
N MET A 286 11.95 2.65 21.29
CA MET A 286 12.05 2.63 22.77
C MET A 286 13.20 3.49 23.31
N LYS A 287 14.26 3.70 22.53
CA LYS A 287 15.39 4.57 22.90
C LYS A 287 15.11 6.07 22.69
N ARG A 288 14.01 6.44 22.04
CA ARG A 288 13.66 7.85 21.82
C ARG A 288 13.03 8.45 23.07
N PRO A 289 13.42 9.67 23.50
CA PRO A 289 12.78 10.33 24.64
C PRO A 289 11.31 10.64 24.31
N ILE A 290 10.44 10.46 25.30
CA ILE A 290 9.06 10.95 25.24
C ILE A 290 9.14 12.46 25.45
N PRO A 291 8.61 13.29 24.53
CA PRO A 291 8.46 14.72 24.82
C PRO A 291 7.60 14.87 26.09
N ALA A 292 8.05 15.64 27.06
CA ALA A 292 7.23 15.98 28.22
C ALA A 292 5.88 16.52 27.71
N GLN A 293 4.77 15.90 28.14
CA GLN A 293 3.45 16.45 27.86
C GLN A 293 3.41 17.83 28.51
N ILE A 294 3.43 18.85 27.67
CA ILE A 294 3.11 20.20 28.13
C ILE A 294 1.61 20.16 28.35
N HIS A 295 1.19 19.91 29.60
CA HIS A 295 -0.21 20.16 29.99
C HIS A 295 -0.48 21.65 29.83
N PRO A 296 -1.54 22.05 29.10
CA PRO A 296 -1.93 23.44 28.95
C PRO A 296 -2.37 24.06 30.27
#